data_8a9fa301cdbc4f12a6f8b5cc2c5772a1
#
_entry.id   8a9fa301cdbc4f12a6f8b5cc2c5772a1
#
_cell.length_a   1.000
_cell.length_b   1.000
_cell.length_c   1.000
_cell.angle_alpha   90.00
_cell.angle_beta   90.00
_cell.angle_gamma   90.00
#
_symmetry.space_group_name_H-M   'P 1'
#
loop_
_entity.id
_entity.type
_entity.pdbx_description
1 polymer ?
#
loop_
_entity_poly.entity_id
_entity_poly.type
_entity_poly.pdbx_seq_one_letter_code
_entity_poly.pdbx_strand_id
1 'polypeptide(L)'
;MWTFIGTIGSAAGLTPTQVGLVLAAATVCGIIGAGGAALRGTQRADRLPVWLGYGLLIVSVGLLIGQPLLVRYAIAALLFKFTWTFVLPFILARVAGLDSNGRLMNSINLVIGGGMAAGPALAGALLQHFASADPLLAAAGVCALLSLILIAAASAAGKS
;
A
#
# COMPACT_ATOMS: atom_id res chain seq x y z
N MET A 1 5.37 -0.75 5.74
CA MET A 1 4.36 -1.65 6.31
C MET A 1 4.53 -3.10 5.85
N TRP A 2 4.51 -3.44 4.55
CA TRP A 2 4.64 -4.84 4.09
C TRP A 2 5.86 -5.56 4.65
N THR A 3 7.01 -4.90 4.71
CA THR A 3 8.28 -5.44 5.25
C THR A 3 8.15 -5.94 6.70
N PHE A 4 7.27 -5.33 7.50
CA PHE A 4 7.09 -5.64 8.91
C PHE A 4 5.77 -6.39 9.21
N ILE A 5 5.02 -6.79 8.18
CA ILE A 5 3.74 -7.46 8.39
C ILE A 5 3.91 -8.79 9.13
N GLY A 6 5.00 -9.52 8.87
CA GLY A 6 5.35 -10.73 9.63
C GLY A 6 5.60 -10.44 11.11
N THR A 7 6.34 -9.36 11.42
CA THR A 7 6.59 -8.93 12.81
C THR A 7 5.29 -8.56 13.51
N ILE A 8 4.36 -7.88 12.81
CA ILE A 8 3.04 -7.52 13.35
C ILE A 8 2.24 -8.78 13.68
N GLY A 9 2.25 -9.78 12.79
CA GLY A 9 1.58 -11.07 13.05
C GLY A 9 2.16 -11.81 14.24
N SER A 10 3.50 -11.87 14.35
CA SER A 10 4.18 -12.50 15.49
C SER A 10 3.92 -11.77 16.81
N ALA A 11 3.90 -10.43 16.79
CA ALA A 11 3.56 -9.61 17.97
C ALA A 11 2.09 -9.80 18.39
N ALA A 12 1.20 -10.15 17.47
CA ALA A 12 -0.19 -10.50 17.74
C ALA A 12 -0.37 -11.96 18.22
N GLY A 13 0.73 -12.70 18.46
CA GLY A 13 0.70 -14.08 18.96
C GLY A 13 0.43 -15.14 17.90
N LEU A 14 0.51 -14.80 16.60
CA LEU A 14 0.36 -15.76 15.52
C LEU A 14 1.62 -16.61 15.36
N THR A 15 1.44 -17.90 15.07
CA THR A 15 2.57 -18.80 14.83
C THR A 15 3.27 -18.46 13.51
N PRO A 16 4.58 -18.73 13.38
CA PRO A 16 5.32 -18.52 12.13
C PRO A 16 4.68 -19.21 10.93
N THR A 17 4.10 -20.38 11.13
CA THR A 17 3.38 -21.14 10.08
C THR A 17 2.13 -20.39 9.62
N GLN A 18 1.32 -19.87 10.55
CA GLN A 18 0.13 -19.08 10.21
C GLN A 18 0.51 -17.81 9.45
N VAL A 19 1.51 -17.09 9.92
CA VAL A 19 2.03 -15.90 9.24
C VAL A 19 2.51 -16.25 7.84
N GLY A 20 3.32 -17.31 7.70
CA GLY A 20 3.84 -17.73 6.40
C GLY A 20 2.74 -18.11 5.40
N LEU A 21 1.72 -18.86 5.84
CA LEU A 21 0.56 -19.21 4.98
C LEU A 21 -0.22 -17.99 4.55
N VAL A 22 -0.49 -17.04 5.45
CA VAL A 22 -1.19 -15.78 5.10
C VAL A 22 -0.37 -14.96 4.10
N LEU A 23 0.95 -14.87 4.27
CA LEU A 23 1.79 -14.12 3.33
C LEU A 23 1.88 -14.79 1.96
N ALA A 24 1.91 -16.12 1.91
CA ALA A 24 1.84 -16.88 0.66
C ALA A 24 0.50 -16.62 -0.06
N ALA A 25 -0.62 -16.74 0.65
CA ALA A 25 -1.94 -16.44 0.12
C ALA A 25 -2.06 -14.98 -0.36
N ALA A 26 -1.51 -14.03 0.41
CA ALA A 26 -1.50 -12.61 0.03
C ALA A 26 -0.68 -12.38 -1.26
N THR A 27 0.39 -13.13 -1.48
CA THR A 27 1.17 -13.04 -2.73
C THR A 27 0.33 -13.49 -3.93
N VAL A 28 -0.44 -14.57 -3.81
CA VAL A 28 -1.40 -15.01 -4.83
C VAL A 28 -2.47 -13.93 -5.08
N CYS A 29 -3.03 -13.35 -4.03
CA CYS A 29 -3.95 -12.21 -4.16
C CYS A 29 -3.31 -11.03 -4.89
N GLY A 30 -2.03 -10.78 -4.68
CA GLY A 30 -1.28 -9.76 -5.41
C GLY A 30 -1.21 -10.04 -6.92
N ILE A 31 -1.00 -11.30 -7.32
CA ILE A 31 -1.03 -11.72 -8.74
C ILE A 31 -2.43 -11.48 -9.34
N ILE A 32 -3.49 -11.83 -8.59
CA ILE A 32 -4.87 -11.58 -9.00
C ILE A 32 -5.13 -10.07 -9.15
N GLY A 33 -4.63 -9.25 -8.22
CA GLY A 33 -4.73 -7.79 -8.30
C GLY A 33 -4.07 -7.22 -9.55
N ALA A 34 -2.84 -7.66 -9.86
CA ALA A 34 -2.12 -7.24 -11.05
C ALA A 34 -2.83 -7.70 -12.34
N GLY A 35 -3.32 -8.95 -12.37
CA GLY A 35 -4.12 -9.49 -13.47
C GLY A 35 -5.42 -8.71 -13.69
N GLY A 36 -6.12 -8.37 -12.61
CA GLY A 36 -7.32 -7.53 -12.65
C GLY A 36 -7.06 -6.13 -13.22
N ALA A 37 -5.93 -5.52 -12.85
CA ALA A 37 -5.50 -4.24 -13.43
C ALA A 37 -5.21 -4.36 -14.93
N ALA A 38 -4.53 -5.43 -15.35
CA ALA A 38 -4.22 -5.69 -16.75
C ALA A 38 -5.48 -5.91 -17.59
N LEU A 39 -6.44 -6.69 -17.09
CA LEU A 39 -7.72 -6.96 -17.77
C LEU A 39 -8.58 -5.70 -17.89
N ARG A 40 -8.60 -4.84 -16.87
CA ARG A 40 -9.36 -3.58 -16.91
C ARG A 40 -8.76 -2.59 -17.90
N GLY A 41 -7.47 -2.67 -18.14
CA GLY A 41 -6.72 -1.71 -18.94
C GLY A 41 -6.49 -0.37 -18.19
N THR A 42 -5.31 0.16 -18.30
CA THR A 42 -4.91 1.40 -17.63
C THR A 42 -5.10 2.65 -18.50
N GLN A 43 -5.59 2.46 -19.73
CA GLN A 43 -5.71 3.55 -20.72
C GLN A 43 -6.88 4.51 -20.45
N ARG A 44 -7.87 4.09 -19.66
CA ARG A 44 -8.94 4.99 -19.22
C ARG A 44 -8.43 5.83 -18.06
N ALA A 45 -8.53 7.15 -18.18
CA ALA A 45 -8.20 8.12 -17.12
C ALA A 45 -9.17 8.05 -15.92
N ASP A 46 -9.70 6.87 -15.63
CA ASP A 46 -10.62 6.61 -14.53
C ASP A 46 -9.93 6.91 -13.19
N ARG A 47 -10.53 7.80 -12.42
CA ARG A 47 -10.05 8.15 -11.07
C ARG A 47 -10.52 7.11 -10.05
N LEU A 48 -11.60 6.39 -10.36
CA LEU A 48 -12.26 5.45 -9.45
C LEU A 48 -11.32 4.36 -8.91
N PRO A 49 -10.48 3.66 -9.72
CA PRO A 49 -9.57 2.64 -9.20
C PRO A 49 -8.57 3.18 -8.18
N VAL A 50 -8.10 4.41 -8.37
CA VAL A 50 -7.14 5.05 -7.45
C VAL A 50 -7.83 5.40 -6.13
N TRP A 51 -9.02 6.01 -6.17
CA TRP A 51 -9.77 6.36 -4.96
C TRP A 51 -10.17 5.13 -4.14
N LEU A 52 -10.76 4.13 -4.81
CA LEU A 52 -11.13 2.88 -4.17
C LEU A 52 -9.91 2.16 -3.59
N GLY A 53 -8.81 2.16 -4.33
CA GLY A 53 -7.58 1.53 -3.88
C GLY A 53 -6.98 2.19 -2.65
N TYR A 54 -6.88 3.50 -2.60
CA TYR A 54 -6.40 4.18 -1.39
C TYR A 54 -7.34 3.96 -0.20
N GLY A 55 -8.65 3.99 -0.42
CA GLY A 55 -9.63 3.64 0.62
C GLY A 55 -9.42 2.25 1.18
N LEU A 56 -9.26 1.25 0.31
CA LEU A 56 -8.99 -0.14 0.70
C LEU A 56 -7.63 -0.29 1.40
N LEU A 57 -6.59 0.44 0.98
CA LEU A 57 -5.29 0.46 1.66
C LEU A 57 -5.41 1.00 3.08
N ILE A 58 -6.14 2.09 3.28
CA ILE A 58 -6.38 2.68 4.60
C ILE A 58 -7.14 1.69 5.50
N VAL A 59 -8.20 1.06 4.97
CA VAL A 59 -8.96 0.02 5.69
C VAL A 59 -8.04 -1.14 6.06
N SER A 60 -7.20 -1.61 5.15
CA SER A 60 -6.27 -2.73 5.40
C SER A 60 -5.26 -2.39 6.52
N VAL A 61 -4.75 -1.16 6.56
CA VAL A 61 -3.88 -0.69 7.65
C VAL A 61 -4.65 -0.62 8.96
N GLY A 62 -5.86 -0.07 8.95
CA GLY A 62 -6.73 0.03 10.12
C GLY A 62 -7.06 -1.34 10.73
N LEU A 63 -7.25 -2.36 9.90
CA LEU A 63 -7.50 -3.72 10.36
C LEU A 63 -6.31 -4.35 11.14
N LEU A 64 -5.10 -3.82 11.03
CA LEU A 64 -3.93 -4.31 11.75
C LEU A 64 -3.72 -3.65 13.12
N ILE A 65 -4.42 -2.56 13.43
CA ILE A 65 -4.29 -1.84 14.70
C ILE A 65 -4.83 -2.70 15.85
N GLY A 66 -4.12 -2.72 17.00
CA GLY A 66 -4.60 -3.33 18.23
C GLY A 66 -4.58 -4.87 18.22
N GLN A 67 -3.48 -5.50 17.92
CA GLN A 67 -3.25 -6.95 17.99
C GLN A 67 -4.34 -7.78 17.28
N PRO A 68 -4.32 -7.87 15.95
CA PRO A 68 -5.38 -8.52 15.19
C PRO A 68 -5.38 -10.03 15.40
N LEU A 69 -6.56 -10.64 15.58
CA LEU A 69 -6.74 -12.07 15.48
C LEU A 69 -6.40 -12.58 14.06
N LEU A 70 -6.11 -13.87 13.91
CA LEU A 70 -5.69 -14.49 12.64
C LEU A 70 -6.56 -14.07 11.45
N VAL A 71 -7.88 -14.10 11.58
CA VAL A 71 -8.81 -13.76 10.49
C VAL A 71 -8.66 -12.30 10.08
N ARG A 72 -8.60 -11.39 11.06
CA ARG A 72 -8.45 -9.95 10.82
C ARG A 72 -7.09 -9.63 10.19
N TYR A 73 -6.03 -10.27 10.67
CA TYR A 73 -4.69 -10.21 10.11
C TYR A 73 -4.65 -10.71 8.66
N ALA A 74 -5.25 -11.87 8.39
CA ALA A 74 -5.31 -12.45 7.05
C ALA A 74 -6.04 -11.51 6.07
N ILE A 75 -7.24 -11.05 6.43
CA ILE A 75 -8.01 -10.10 5.60
C ILE A 75 -7.19 -8.85 5.31
N ALA A 76 -6.54 -8.27 6.32
CA ALA A 76 -5.70 -7.11 6.15
C ALA A 76 -4.54 -7.35 5.19
N ALA A 77 -3.81 -8.46 5.33
CA ALA A 77 -2.68 -8.81 4.49
C ALA A 77 -3.08 -9.06 3.03
N LEU A 78 -4.15 -9.82 2.81
CA LEU A 78 -4.68 -10.12 1.48
C LEU A 78 -5.16 -8.83 0.79
N LEU A 79 -5.96 -8.03 1.50
CA LEU A 79 -6.51 -6.78 0.99
C LEU A 79 -5.40 -5.79 0.64
N PHE A 80 -4.41 -5.65 1.51
CA PHE A 80 -3.26 -4.78 1.26
C PHE A 80 -2.52 -5.18 -0.01
N LYS A 81 -2.18 -6.46 -0.13
CA LYS A 81 -1.38 -6.94 -1.26
C LYS A 81 -2.13 -6.85 -2.58
N PHE A 82 -3.41 -7.29 -2.58
CA PHE A 82 -4.29 -7.15 -3.74
C PHE A 82 -4.38 -5.68 -4.19
N THR A 83 -4.70 -4.79 -3.25
CA THR A 83 -4.96 -3.38 -3.56
C THR A 83 -3.69 -2.68 -4.06
N TRP A 84 -2.55 -2.93 -3.43
CA TRP A 84 -1.27 -2.35 -3.84
C TRP A 84 -0.93 -2.71 -5.29
N THR A 85 -1.00 -3.99 -5.63
CA THR A 85 -0.67 -4.47 -6.98
C THR A 85 -1.71 -4.08 -8.02
N PHE A 86 -2.99 -3.93 -7.62
CA PHE A 86 -4.06 -3.45 -8.49
C PHE A 86 -3.93 -1.95 -8.81
N VAL A 87 -3.62 -1.11 -7.81
CA VAL A 87 -3.66 0.37 -7.95
C VAL A 87 -2.41 0.91 -8.62
N LEU A 88 -1.25 0.34 -8.33
CA LEU A 88 0.04 0.85 -8.80
C LEU A 88 0.11 1.08 -10.33
N PRO A 89 -0.36 0.15 -11.19
CA PRO A 89 -0.37 0.37 -12.63
C PRO A 89 -1.20 1.59 -13.07
N PHE A 90 -2.31 1.89 -12.40
CA PHE A 90 -3.14 3.05 -12.72
C PHE A 90 -2.45 4.37 -12.36
N ILE A 91 -1.72 4.39 -11.23
CA ILE A 91 -0.92 5.56 -10.84
C ILE A 91 0.19 5.80 -11.86
N LEU A 92 0.95 4.75 -12.20
CA LEU A 92 2.06 4.84 -13.16
C LEU A 92 1.58 5.25 -14.55
N ALA A 93 0.46 4.69 -15.02
CA ALA A 93 -0.13 5.05 -16.32
C ALA A 93 -0.55 6.53 -16.37
N ARG A 94 -1.09 7.08 -15.28
CA ARG A 94 -1.42 8.52 -15.21
C ARG A 94 -0.20 9.40 -15.30
N VAL A 95 0.88 9.04 -14.62
CA VAL A 95 2.13 9.80 -14.67
C VAL A 95 2.76 9.69 -16.05
N ALA A 96 2.78 8.49 -16.64
CA ALA A 96 3.27 8.29 -17.99
C ALA A 96 2.50 9.14 -19.03
N GLY A 97 1.19 9.30 -18.84
CA GLY A 97 0.36 10.16 -19.70
C GLY A 97 0.65 11.67 -19.57
N LEU A 98 1.29 12.10 -18.48
CA LEU A 98 1.72 13.49 -18.24
C LEU A 98 3.19 13.71 -18.59
N ASP A 99 3.93 12.65 -18.87
CA ASP A 99 5.37 12.70 -19.07
C ASP A 99 5.72 12.82 -20.55
N SER A 100 6.01 14.02 -21.00
CA SER A 100 6.45 14.30 -22.37
C SER A 100 7.94 13.99 -22.63
N ASN A 101 8.77 13.94 -21.57
CA ASN A 101 10.23 13.91 -21.68
C ASN A 101 10.92 12.78 -20.90
N GLY A 102 10.19 11.83 -20.33
CA GLY A 102 10.72 10.75 -19.49
C GLY A 102 11.20 11.19 -18.09
N ARG A 103 11.19 12.49 -17.80
CA ARG A 103 11.70 13.04 -16.53
C ARG A 103 10.79 12.72 -15.34
N LEU A 104 9.47 12.80 -15.55
CA LEU A 104 8.50 12.49 -14.50
C LEU A 104 8.57 11.00 -14.10
N MET A 105 8.72 10.11 -15.08
CA MET A 105 8.83 8.69 -14.82
C MET A 105 10.11 8.33 -14.06
N ASN A 106 11.25 8.97 -14.40
CA ASN A 106 12.49 8.82 -13.65
C ASN A 106 12.37 9.34 -12.21
N SER A 107 11.72 10.50 -12.03
CA SER A 107 11.48 11.07 -10.70
C SER A 107 10.60 10.17 -9.84
N ILE A 108 9.56 9.57 -10.40
CA ILE A 108 8.70 8.61 -9.69
C ILE A 108 9.47 7.36 -9.28
N ASN A 109 10.28 6.81 -10.15
CA ASN A 109 11.11 5.66 -9.82
C ASN A 109 12.08 5.97 -8.68
N LEU A 110 12.67 7.19 -8.67
CA LEU A 110 13.50 7.66 -7.56
C LEU A 110 12.71 7.78 -6.25
N VAL A 111 11.50 8.33 -6.30
CA VAL A 111 10.62 8.48 -5.13
C VAL A 111 10.18 7.11 -4.61
N ILE A 112 9.81 6.18 -5.47
CA ILE A 112 9.44 4.80 -5.09
C ILE A 112 10.65 4.10 -4.47
N GLY A 113 11.81 4.13 -5.11
CA GLY A 113 13.06 3.53 -4.60
C GLY A 113 13.50 4.16 -3.27
N GLY A 114 13.46 5.48 -3.17
CA GLY A 114 13.74 6.22 -1.93
C GLY A 114 12.77 5.86 -0.81
N GLY A 115 11.47 5.75 -1.11
CA GLY A 115 10.47 5.31 -0.14
C GLY A 115 10.66 3.86 0.30
N MET A 116 11.07 2.97 -0.60
CA MET A 116 11.39 1.58 -0.28
C MET A 116 12.66 1.45 0.58
N ALA A 117 13.61 2.36 0.46
CA ALA A 117 14.82 2.40 1.28
C ALA A 117 14.56 3.07 2.65
N ALA A 118 13.97 4.27 2.66
CA ALA A 118 13.70 5.04 3.88
C ALA A 118 12.57 4.45 4.73
N GLY A 119 11.55 3.87 4.09
CA GLY A 119 10.39 3.32 4.78
C GLY A 119 10.72 2.27 5.83
N PRO A 120 11.49 1.21 5.51
CA PRO A 120 11.93 0.23 6.50
C PRO A 120 12.79 0.81 7.62
N ALA A 121 13.66 1.78 7.32
CA ALA A 121 14.50 2.41 8.33
C ALA A 121 13.66 3.19 9.36
N LEU A 122 12.72 4.01 8.89
CA LEU A 122 11.79 4.74 9.76
C LEU A 122 10.89 3.80 10.56
N ALA A 123 10.36 2.76 9.90
CA ALA A 123 9.53 1.75 10.54
C ALA A 123 10.30 0.97 11.60
N GLY A 124 11.56 0.60 11.35
CA GLY A 124 12.43 -0.05 12.31
C GLY A 124 12.72 0.83 13.53
N ALA A 125 13.00 2.12 13.32
CA ALA A 125 13.19 3.08 14.40
C ALA A 125 11.92 3.22 15.27
N LEU A 126 10.73 3.32 14.65
CA LEU A 126 9.47 3.37 15.39
C LEU A 126 9.25 2.11 16.23
N LEU A 127 9.48 0.92 15.67
CA LEU A 127 9.32 -0.34 16.39
C LEU A 127 10.35 -0.52 17.53
N GLN A 128 11.53 0.09 17.44
CA GLN A 128 12.51 0.10 18.51
C GLN A 128 12.15 1.05 19.66
N HIS A 129 11.54 2.18 19.34
CA HIS A 129 11.14 3.18 20.34
C HIS A 129 9.82 2.86 21.05
N PHE A 130 8.92 2.16 20.39
CA PHE A 130 7.59 1.87 20.91
C PHE A 130 7.40 0.35 21.09
N ALA A 131 6.80 -0.04 22.20
CA ALA A 131 6.54 -1.45 22.51
C ALA A 131 5.40 -2.07 21.66
N SER A 132 4.73 -1.29 20.83
CA SER A 132 3.64 -1.74 19.95
C SER A 132 3.88 -1.33 18.49
N ALA A 133 3.20 -2.03 17.57
CA ALA A 133 3.20 -1.69 16.15
C ALA A 133 2.23 -0.55 15.79
N ASP A 134 1.38 -0.12 16.72
CA ASP A 134 0.34 0.88 16.46
C ASP A 134 0.88 2.23 15.96
N PRO A 135 2.00 2.80 16.49
CA PRO A 135 2.57 4.03 15.95
C PRO A 135 3.03 3.89 14.48
N LEU A 136 3.58 2.73 14.13
CA LEU A 136 3.96 2.43 12.75
C LEU A 136 2.73 2.37 11.83
N LEU A 137 1.66 1.72 12.29
CA LEU A 137 0.40 1.61 11.53
C LEU A 137 -0.29 2.97 11.41
N ALA A 138 -0.28 3.77 12.48
CA ALA A 138 -0.80 5.13 12.45
C ALA A 138 -0.03 6.01 11.45
N ALA A 139 1.31 5.97 11.48
CA ALA A 139 2.14 6.69 10.52
C ALA A 139 1.87 6.25 9.06
N ALA A 140 1.72 4.95 8.82
CA ALA A 140 1.37 4.43 7.50
C ALA A 140 -0.03 4.91 7.04
N GLY A 141 -1.00 4.93 7.93
CA GLY A 141 -2.35 5.45 7.68
C GLY A 141 -2.34 6.94 7.35
N VAL A 142 -1.61 7.74 8.12
CA VAL A 142 -1.45 9.19 7.88
C VAL A 142 -0.79 9.43 6.53
N CYS A 143 0.28 8.71 6.18
CA CYS A 143 0.93 8.84 4.87
C CYS A 143 -0.03 8.48 3.71
N ALA A 144 -0.85 7.44 3.88
CA ALA A 144 -1.85 7.05 2.87
C ALA A 144 -2.94 8.13 2.72
N LEU A 145 -3.43 8.69 3.83
CA LEU A 145 -4.40 9.80 3.82
C LEU A 145 -3.83 11.06 3.16
N LEU A 146 -2.61 11.46 3.51
CA LEU A 146 -1.93 12.61 2.92
C LEU A 146 -1.75 12.41 1.40
N SER A 147 -1.35 11.21 0.98
CA SER A 147 -1.22 10.86 -0.43
C SER A 147 -2.56 10.97 -1.16
N LEU A 148 -3.66 10.50 -0.55
CA LEU A 148 -5.01 10.61 -1.10
C LEU A 148 -5.45 12.08 -1.24
N ILE A 149 -5.21 12.91 -0.22
CA ILE A 149 -5.52 14.34 -0.23
C ILE A 149 -4.74 15.07 -1.35
N LEU A 150 -3.44 14.78 -1.50
CA LEU A 150 -2.62 15.37 -2.56
C LEU A 150 -3.11 14.98 -3.95
N ILE A 151 -3.51 13.72 -4.16
CA ILE A 151 -4.09 13.25 -5.43
C ILE A 151 -5.43 13.95 -5.68
N ALA A 152 -6.25 14.15 -4.65
CA ALA A 152 -7.51 14.88 -4.75
C ALA A 152 -7.29 16.35 -5.17
N ALA A 153 -6.38 17.03 -4.47
CA ALA A 153 -6.05 18.43 -4.74
C ALA A 153 -5.49 18.63 -6.16
N ALA A 154 -4.54 17.78 -6.58
CA ALA A 154 -4.00 17.80 -7.94
C ALA A 154 -5.08 17.54 -9.00
N SER A 155 -6.06 16.69 -8.65
CA SER A 155 -7.19 16.39 -9.55
C SER A 155 -8.20 17.52 -9.65
N ALA A 156 -8.31 18.39 -8.66
CA ALA A 156 -9.16 19.59 -8.67
C ALA A 156 -8.49 20.72 -9.47
N ALA A 157 -7.20 20.94 -9.28
CA ALA A 157 -6.43 21.98 -9.97
C ALA A 157 -6.36 21.78 -11.50
N GLY A 158 -6.40 20.57 -12.00
CA GLY A 158 -6.39 20.25 -13.44
C GLY A 158 -7.76 20.40 -14.15
N LYS A 159 -8.78 20.95 -13.45
CA LYS A 159 -10.12 21.21 -14.02
C LYS A 159 -10.39 22.72 -14.23
N SER A 160 -9.51 23.59 -13.73
CA SER A 160 -9.51 25.05 -13.98
C SER A 160 -8.68 25.40 -15.22
#